data_b806baf6f23d30cc781d8b543279c7f0
#
_entry.id   b806baf6f23d30cc781d8b543279c7f0
#
_cell.length_a   1.000
_cell.length_b   1.000
_cell.length_c   1.000
_cell.angle_alpha   90.00
_cell.angle_beta   90.00
_cell.angle_gamma   90.00
#
_symmetry.space_group_name_H-M   'P 1'
#
loop_
_entity.id
_entity.type
_entity.pdbx_description
1 polymer ?
#
loop_
_entity_poly.entity_id
_entity_poly.type
_entity_poly.pdbx_seq_one_letter_code
_entity_poly.pdbx_strand_id
1 'polypeptide(L)'
;KKNANEKMYPASMTKVMTLLVAAEKLNNESLDQKIEISIEATDYSFKNECSAAGFLVGEQVTVEDLLNGIILPSGAEAAYQAAIMTSGTLEQFVDDMNKKVQELGISQTTHFSNPVGIFDENNYSTACDMAVILHAAMENEICKKVLSARNYTTSCTQQHPQGITFSSKFLNRIDRKFGKGKVVGAKTGYVNQSRYCAVSMYESEANNKYICVTGMAGKAWQTVYDHIAFYQNYCK
;
A
#
# COMPACT_ATOMS: atom_id res chain seq x y z
N LYS A 1 14.63 17.98 -4.43
CA LYS A 1 13.26 17.60 -4.89
C LYS A 1 13.11 18.01 -6.35
N LYS A 2 12.56 17.16 -7.20
CA LYS A 2 12.20 17.44 -8.59
C LYS A 2 10.71 17.17 -8.74
N ASN A 3 9.93 18.15 -9.17
CA ASN A 3 8.48 18.05 -9.40
C ASN A 3 7.68 17.47 -8.22
N ALA A 4 8.16 17.70 -6.99
CA ALA A 4 7.65 17.00 -5.81
C ALA A 4 6.22 17.39 -5.42
N ASN A 5 5.76 18.56 -5.89
CA ASN A 5 4.41 19.07 -5.64
C ASN A 5 3.51 19.02 -6.91
N GLU A 6 4.00 18.44 -8.01
CA GLU A 6 3.18 18.26 -9.19
C GLU A 6 2.16 17.14 -8.97
N LYS A 7 0.95 17.34 -9.52
CA LYS A 7 -0.12 16.34 -9.50
C LYS A 7 0.37 15.05 -10.17
N MET A 8 0.18 13.93 -9.48
CA MET A 8 0.42 12.60 -10.01
C MET A 8 -0.74 11.65 -9.67
N TYR A 9 -0.88 10.60 -10.44
CA TYR A 9 -1.80 9.50 -10.11
C TYR A 9 -1.04 8.44 -9.30
N PRO A 10 -1.41 8.22 -8.03
CA PRO A 10 -0.62 7.38 -7.12
C PRO A 10 -0.68 5.88 -7.45
N ALA A 11 -1.61 5.46 -8.32
CA ALA A 11 -1.84 4.05 -8.60
C ALA A 11 -1.97 3.25 -7.29
N SER A 12 -1.46 2.03 -7.23
CA SER A 12 -1.52 1.22 -6.01
C SER A 12 -0.74 1.77 -4.80
N MET A 13 -0.03 2.91 -4.90
CA MET A 13 0.45 3.60 -3.70
C MET A 13 -0.72 4.14 -2.86
N THR A 14 -1.90 4.36 -3.45
CA THR A 14 -3.18 4.63 -2.76
C THR A 14 -3.43 3.63 -1.62
N LYS A 15 -3.04 2.36 -1.78
CA LYS A 15 -3.24 1.31 -0.78
C LYS A 15 -2.49 1.56 0.55
N VAL A 16 -1.53 2.48 0.59
CA VAL A 16 -0.93 2.93 1.86
C VAL A 16 -1.95 3.71 2.68
N MET A 17 -2.72 4.60 2.04
CA MET A 17 -3.84 5.30 2.70
C MET A 17 -4.95 4.32 3.08
N THR A 18 -5.29 3.39 2.21
CA THR A 18 -6.28 2.34 2.50
C THR A 18 -5.90 1.51 3.73
N LEU A 19 -4.63 1.08 3.81
CA LEU A 19 -4.12 0.36 4.97
C LEU A 19 -4.19 1.23 6.23
N LEU A 20 -3.79 2.51 6.15
CA LEU A 20 -3.78 3.42 7.29
C LEU A 20 -5.20 3.63 7.84
N VAL A 21 -6.16 3.96 6.97
CA VAL A 21 -7.57 4.20 7.39
C VAL A 21 -8.20 2.93 7.97
N ALA A 22 -7.93 1.77 7.36
CA ALA A 22 -8.43 0.50 7.88
C ALA A 22 -7.79 0.18 9.25
N ALA A 23 -6.48 0.32 9.37
CA ALA A 23 -5.74 -0.01 10.60
C ALA A 23 -6.11 0.90 11.79
N GLU A 24 -6.43 2.17 11.56
CA GLU A 24 -6.87 3.08 12.62
C GLU A 24 -8.22 2.71 13.24
N LYS A 25 -9.02 1.90 12.54
CA LYS A 25 -10.30 1.37 13.03
C LYS A 25 -10.17 -0.01 13.68
N LEU A 26 -8.98 -0.57 13.72
CA LEU A 26 -8.66 -1.89 14.25
C LEU A 26 -7.81 -1.80 15.51
N ASN A 27 -7.81 -2.87 16.30
CA ASN A 27 -6.87 -3.11 17.37
C ASN A 27 -6.14 -4.46 17.14
N ASN A 28 -5.16 -4.78 17.97
CA ASN A 28 -4.41 -6.02 17.81
C ASN A 28 -5.28 -7.28 17.98
N GLU A 29 -6.32 -7.23 18.80
CA GLU A 29 -7.25 -8.35 18.99
C GLU A 29 -8.14 -8.59 17.77
N SER A 30 -8.34 -7.56 16.92
CA SER A 30 -9.10 -7.69 15.68
C SER A 30 -8.36 -8.45 14.59
N LEU A 31 -7.03 -8.57 14.67
CA LEU A 31 -6.21 -9.14 13.60
C LEU A 31 -6.47 -10.63 13.37
N ASP A 32 -6.81 -11.37 14.42
CA ASP A 32 -7.12 -12.81 14.33
C ASP A 32 -8.58 -13.09 13.96
N GLN A 33 -9.44 -12.07 13.93
CA GLN A 33 -10.84 -12.24 13.54
C GLN A 33 -10.92 -12.69 12.08
N LYS A 34 -11.81 -13.65 11.83
CA LYS A 34 -12.07 -14.15 10.47
C LYS A 34 -13.17 -13.34 9.82
N ILE A 35 -12.95 -13.05 8.56
CA ILE A 35 -13.91 -12.40 7.67
C ILE A 35 -14.06 -13.22 6.41
N GLU A 36 -15.26 -13.17 5.83
CA GLU A 36 -15.55 -13.81 4.57
C GLU A 36 -15.27 -12.88 3.40
N ILE A 37 -14.58 -13.38 2.39
CA ILE A 37 -14.36 -12.63 1.14
C ILE A 37 -15.65 -12.63 0.34
N SER A 38 -16.21 -11.45 0.12
CA SER A 38 -17.45 -11.29 -0.63
C SER A 38 -17.26 -11.45 -2.14
N ILE A 39 -18.33 -11.80 -2.83
CA ILE A 39 -18.33 -11.85 -4.30
C ILE A 39 -18.09 -10.46 -4.89
N GLU A 40 -18.60 -9.41 -4.27
CA GLU A 40 -18.42 -8.03 -4.71
C GLU A 40 -16.94 -7.63 -4.70
N ALA A 41 -16.15 -8.09 -3.72
CA ALA A 41 -14.73 -7.83 -3.62
C ALA A 41 -13.94 -8.48 -4.78
N THR A 42 -14.22 -9.74 -5.07
CA THR A 42 -13.58 -10.46 -6.17
C THR A 42 -14.02 -9.93 -7.53
N ASP A 43 -15.30 -9.65 -7.70
CA ASP A 43 -15.88 -9.05 -8.91
C ASP A 43 -15.29 -7.66 -9.18
N TYR A 44 -15.14 -6.84 -8.13
CA TYR A 44 -14.52 -5.52 -8.27
C TYR A 44 -13.08 -5.62 -8.81
N SER A 45 -12.30 -6.54 -8.25
CA SER A 45 -10.92 -6.78 -8.70
C SER A 45 -10.87 -7.25 -10.15
N PHE A 46 -11.73 -8.20 -10.51
CA PHE A 46 -11.80 -8.77 -11.85
C PHE A 46 -12.27 -7.77 -12.92
N LYS A 47 -13.38 -7.07 -12.66
CA LYS A 47 -13.98 -6.10 -13.61
C LYS A 47 -13.07 -4.90 -13.90
N ASN A 48 -12.21 -4.54 -12.94
CA ASN A 48 -11.26 -3.44 -13.09
C ASN A 48 -9.84 -3.91 -13.49
N GLU A 49 -9.67 -5.18 -13.85
CA GLU A 49 -8.37 -5.77 -14.24
C GLU A 49 -7.24 -5.48 -13.24
N CYS A 50 -7.57 -5.53 -11.95
CA CYS A 50 -6.64 -5.19 -10.87
C CYS A 50 -5.71 -6.35 -10.51
N SER A 51 -4.61 -6.04 -9.81
CA SER A 51 -3.83 -7.06 -9.11
C SER A 51 -4.67 -7.68 -7.99
N ALA A 52 -4.62 -9.00 -7.85
CA ALA A 52 -5.33 -9.74 -6.83
C ALA A 52 -4.34 -10.39 -5.84
N ALA A 53 -4.77 -10.58 -4.60
CA ALA A 53 -4.09 -11.41 -3.60
C ALA A 53 -4.31 -12.91 -3.88
N GLY A 54 -5.45 -13.23 -4.49
CA GLY A 54 -5.84 -14.59 -4.83
C GLY A 54 -6.85 -15.19 -3.86
N PHE A 55 -7.45 -14.37 -3.02
CA PHE A 55 -8.56 -14.80 -2.17
C PHE A 55 -9.79 -15.15 -3.00
N LEU A 56 -10.48 -16.20 -2.63
CA LEU A 56 -11.65 -16.70 -3.33
C LEU A 56 -12.96 -16.30 -2.63
N VAL A 57 -14.05 -16.25 -3.38
CA VAL A 57 -15.40 -15.98 -2.85
C VAL A 57 -15.74 -16.99 -1.74
N GLY A 58 -16.25 -16.48 -0.61
CA GLY A 58 -16.62 -17.27 0.55
C GLY A 58 -15.42 -17.77 1.37
N GLU A 59 -14.19 -17.38 1.02
CA GLU A 59 -13.01 -17.76 1.78
C GLU A 59 -12.96 -17.01 3.12
N GLN A 60 -12.72 -17.77 4.20
CA GLN A 60 -12.60 -17.24 5.56
C GLN A 60 -11.14 -16.94 5.87
N VAL A 61 -10.75 -15.67 5.74
CA VAL A 61 -9.38 -15.20 6.01
C VAL A 61 -9.33 -14.38 7.29
N THR A 62 -8.17 -14.28 7.93
CA THR A 62 -8.01 -13.38 9.07
C THR A 62 -7.90 -11.92 8.58
N VAL A 63 -8.18 -10.98 9.47
CA VAL A 63 -7.95 -9.56 9.18
C VAL A 63 -6.46 -9.31 8.87
N GLU A 64 -5.54 -9.98 9.57
CA GLU A 64 -4.10 -9.89 9.26
C GLU A 64 -3.78 -10.38 7.85
N ASP A 65 -4.37 -11.50 7.41
CA ASP A 65 -4.22 -12.01 6.04
C ASP A 65 -4.68 -10.98 5.02
N LEU A 66 -5.84 -10.36 5.29
CA LEU A 66 -6.42 -9.33 4.45
C LEU A 66 -5.51 -8.12 4.31
N LEU A 67 -5.01 -7.57 5.42
CA LEU A 67 -4.12 -6.40 5.40
C LEU A 67 -2.80 -6.68 4.67
N ASN A 68 -2.22 -7.86 4.85
CA ASN A 68 -1.04 -8.28 4.08
C ASN A 68 -1.37 -8.46 2.60
N GLY A 69 -2.56 -8.96 2.27
CA GLY A 69 -3.09 -9.06 0.91
C GLY A 69 -3.23 -7.71 0.20
N ILE A 70 -3.55 -6.63 0.92
CA ILE A 70 -3.60 -5.27 0.37
C ILE A 70 -2.22 -4.82 -0.13
N ILE A 71 -1.17 -5.08 0.64
CA ILE A 71 0.14 -4.44 0.43
C ILE A 71 1.08 -5.30 -0.40
N LEU A 72 1.34 -6.56 -0.03
CA LEU A 72 2.40 -7.37 -0.63
C LEU A 72 2.10 -7.73 -2.10
N PRO A 73 0.97 -8.41 -2.40
CA PRO A 73 0.57 -8.68 -3.78
C PRO A 73 -0.18 -7.49 -4.42
N SER A 74 -0.54 -6.47 -3.62
CA SER A 74 -1.34 -5.33 -4.07
C SER A 74 -2.80 -5.71 -4.40
N GLY A 75 -3.40 -6.65 -3.66
CA GLY A 75 -4.73 -7.21 -3.89
C GLY A 75 -5.84 -6.16 -3.83
N ALA A 76 -6.63 -6.07 -4.89
CA ALA A 76 -7.75 -5.14 -4.95
C ALA A 76 -8.97 -5.68 -4.20
N GLU A 77 -9.24 -6.99 -4.28
CA GLU A 77 -10.27 -7.66 -3.50
C GLU A 77 -10.02 -7.53 -1.99
N ALA A 78 -8.74 -7.62 -1.59
CA ALA A 78 -8.36 -7.41 -0.19
C ALA A 78 -8.61 -5.97 0.25
N ALA A 79 -8.28 -4.98 -0.58
CA ALA A 79 -8.52 -3.57 -0.29
C ALA A 79 -10.03 -3.24 -0.25
N TYR A 80 -10.80 -3.81 -1.19
CA TYR A 80 -12.26 -3.67 -1.20
C TYR A 80 -12.88 -4.27 0.07
N GLN A 81 -12.52 -5.51 0.38
CA GLN A 81 -13.08 -6.20 1.55
C GLN A 81 -12.72 -5.48 2.86
N ALA A 82 -11.50 -4.95 2.99
CA ALA A 82 -11.12 -4.15 4.14
C ALA A 82 -11.93 -2.84 4.25
N ALA A 83 -12.21 -2.20 3.12
CA ALA A 83 -13.04 -1.00 3.08
C ALA A 83 -14.47 -1.26 3.57
N ILE A 84 -15.11 -2.32 3.07
CA ILE A 84 -16.46 -2.71 3.51
C ILE A 84 -16.47 -3.12 4.98
N MET A 85 -15.50 -3.92 5.42
CA MET A 85 -15.39 -4.38 6.80
C MET A 85 -15.29 -3.22 7.78
N THR A 86 -14.53 -2.16 7.44
CA THR A 86 -14.22 -1.07 8.38
C THR A 86 -15.18 0.13 8.28
N SER A 87 -15.84 0.32 7.14
CA SER A 87 -16.70 1.51 6.91
C SER A 87 -18.10 1.16 6.41
N GLY A 88 -18.41 -0.10 6.15
CA GLY A 88 -19.71 -0.57 5.68
C GLY A 88 -19.93 -0.42 4.18
N THR A 89 -19.51 0.68 3.55
CA THR A 89 -19.60 0.89 2.09
C THR A 89 -18.31 1.46 1.52
N LEU A 90 -18.09 1.33 0.19
CA LEU A 90 -16.94 1.95 -0.47
C LEU A 90 -16.99 3.47 -0.40
N GLU A 91 -18.17 4.06 -0.57
CA GLU A 91 -18.37 5.51 -0.52
C GLU A 91 -17.93 6.04 0.85
N GLN A 92 -18.42 5.41 1.93
CA GLN A 92 -18.06 5.81 3.28
C GLN A 92 -16.55 5.63 3.54
N PHE A 93 -15.93 4.57 2.99
CA PHE A 93 -14.49 4.39 3.13
C PHE A 93 -13.70 5.45 2.37
N VAL A 94 -14.14 5.84 1.18
CA VAL A 94 -13.53 6.95 0.41
C VAL A 94 -13.67 8.27 1.16
N ASP A 95 -14.82 8.53 1.79
CA ASP A 95 -15.02 9.70 2.66
C ASP A 95 -14.03 9.67 3.84
N ASP A 96 -13.83 8.51 4.48
CA ASP A 96 -12.86 8.33 5.56
C ASP A 96 -11.41 8.56 5.07
N MET A 97 -11.06 8.10 3.86
CA MET A 97 -9.75 8.39 3.24
C MET A 97 -9.55 9.90 3.06
N ASN A 98 -10.56 10.60 2.54
CA ASN A 98 -10.47 12.06 2.31
C ASN A 98 -10.52 12.86 3.62
N LYS A 99 -11.19 12.36 4.65
CA LYS A 99 -11.09 12.91 6.00
C LYS A 99 -9.65 12.77 6.53
N LYS A 100 -9.01 11.62 6.35
CA LYS A 100 -7.60 11.42 6.71
C LYS A 100 -6.67 12.36 5.93
N VAL A 101 -6.94 12.61 4.66
CA VAL A 101 -6.22 13.62 3.85
C VAL A 101 -6.30 15.01 4.49
N GLN A 102 -7.47 15.40 5.01
CA GLN A 102 -7.65 16.68 5.74
C GLN A 102 -6.87 16.69 7.06
N GLU A 103 -6.95 15.60 7.85
CA GLU A 103 -6.21 15.45 9.12
C GLU A 103 -4.69 15.55 8.93
N LEU A 104 -4.18 15.03 7.81
CA LEU A 104 -2.77 15.12 7.44
C LEU A 104 -2.35 16.48 6.85
N GLY A 105 -3.30 17.38 6.62
CA GLY A 105 -3.05 18.73 6.09
C GLY A 105 -2.66 18.77 4.61
N ILE A 106 -3.04 17.78 3.81
CA ILE A 106 -2.67 17.64 2.40
C ILE A 106 -3.85 17.73 1.43
N SER A 107 -5.02 18.20 1.88
CA SER A 107 -6.26 18.25 1.10
C SER A 107 -6.23 19.20 -0.10
N GLN A 108 -5.26 20.11 -0.16
CA GLN A 108 -5.12 21.01 -1.31
C GLN A 108 -4.56 20.32 -2.56
N THR A 109 -3.83 19.21 -2.39
CA THR A 109 -3.04 18.55 -3.43
C THR A 109 -3.28 17.05 -3.53
N THR A 110 -4.09 16.48 -2.62
CA THR A 110 -4.42 15.04 -2.60
C THR A 110 -5.92 14.82 -2.44
N HIS A 111 -6.47 13.92 -3.23
CA HIS A 111 -7.84 13.41 -3.14
C HIS A 111 -7.88 11.95 -3.61
N PHE A 112 -8.67 11.14 -2.93
CA PHE A 112 -8.91 9.74 -3.29
C PHE A 112 -10.36 9.55 -3.72
N SER A 113 -10.57 8.77 -4.79
CA SER A 113 -11.88 8.38 -5.31
C SER A 113 -12.14 6.87 -5.18
N ASN A 114 -11.10 6.10 -4.87
CA ASN A 114 -11.21 4.66 -4.66
C ASN A 114 -10.08 4.12 -3.76
N PRO A 115 -10.28 2.97 -3.08
CA PRO A 115 -9.29 2.44 -2.14
C PRO A 115 -8.16 1.63 -2.80
N VAL A 116 -8.20 1.37 -4.10
CA VAL A 116 -7.26 0.47 -4.77
C VAL A 116 -6.23 1.16 -5.63
N GLY A 117 -6.52 2.41 -6.06
CA GLY A 117 -5.65 3.20 -6.92
C GLY A 117 -5.79 2.87 -8.39
N ILE A 118 -6.95 2.40 -8.85
CA ILE A 118 -7.30 2.41 -10.29
C ILE A 118 -7.35 3.85 -10.77
N PHE A 119 -7.10 4.03 -12.06
CA PHE A 119 -7.10 5.36 -12.64
C PHE A 119 -8.48 6.01 -12.56
N ASP A 120 -8.50 7.19 -12.00
CA ASP A 120 -9.60 8.14 -11.97
C ASP A 120 -8.98 9.53 -11.88
N GLU A 121 -9.51 10.51 -12.60
CA GLU A 121 -8.98 11.89 -12.60
C GLU A 121 -9.06 12.55 -11.22
N ASN A 122 -9.96 12.07 -10.37
CA ASN A 122 -10.15 12.49 -8.99
C ASN A 122 -9.34 11.67 -7.98
N ASN A 123 -8.58 10.65 -8.42
CA ASN A 123 -7.68 9.88 -7.56
C ASN A 123 -6.24 10.35 -7.79
N TYR A 124 -5.85 11.42 -7.12
CA TYR A 124 -4.56 12.08 -7.33
C TYR A 124 -3.87 12.46 -6.02
N SER A 125 -2.56 12.66 -6.10
CA SER A 125 -1.71 13.10 -5.00
C SER A 125 -0.46 13.81 -5.55
N THR A 126 0.51 14.06 -4.69
CA THR A 126 1.87 14.52 -5.05
C THR A 126 2.92 13.60 -4.44
N ALA A 127 4.17 13.69 -4.89
CA ALA A 127 5.26 12.94 -4.27
C ALA A 127 5.48 13.37 -2.81
N CYS A 128 5.30 14.66 -2.49
CA CYS A 128 5.37 15.16 -1.11
C CYS A 128 4.27 14.55 -0.24
N ASP A 129 3.03 14.53 -0.72
CA ASP A 129 1.90 14.05 0.06
C ASP A 129 1.95 12.53 0.26
N MET A 130 2.39 11.78 -0.76
CA MET A 130 2.63 10.36 -0.61
C MET A 130 3.71 10.04 0.45
N ALA A 131 4.70 10.93 0.62
CA ALA A 131 5.68 10.80 1.69
C ALA A 131 5.04 11.07 3.07
N VAL A 132 4.14 12.05 3.18
CA VAL A 132 3.37 12.31 4.42
C VAL A 132 2.50 11.11 4.77
N ILE A 133 1.79 10.54 3.80
CA ILE A 133 0.93 9.37 3.99
C ILE A 133 1.75 8.16 4.44
N LEU A 134 2.89 7.87 3.80
CA LEU A 134 3.75 6.76 4.24
C LEU A 134 4.30 7.00 5.64
N HIS A 135 4.70 8.24 5.97
CA HIS A 135 5.17 8.58 7.32
C HIS A 135 4.08 8.26 8.36
N ALA A 136 2.86 8.76 8.15
CA ALA A 136 1.75 8.49 9.07
C ALA A 136 1.46 6.98 9.20
N ALA A 137 1.47 6.24 8.09
CA ALA A 137 1.28 4.80 8.12
C ALA A 137 2.42 4.07 8.90
N MET A 138 3.66 4.53 8.79
CA MET A 138 4.79 3.92 9.50
C MET A 138 4.84 4.24 11.01
N GLU A 139 4.07 5.22 11.48
CA GLU A 139 3.87 5.49 12.92
C GLU A 139 2.75 4.62 13.53
N ASN A 140 1.89 4.00 12.72
CA ASN A 140 0.90 3.02 13.15
C ASN A 140 1.53 1.61 13.16
N GLU A 141 1.48 0.91 14.30
CA GLU A 141 2.19 -0.38 14.47
C GLU A 141 1.63 -1.49 13.57
N ILE A 142 0.31 -1.53 13.29
CA ILE A 142 -0.29 -2.48 12.36
C ILE A 142 0.22 -2.21 10.94
N CYS A 143 0.15 -0.96 10.50
CA CYS A 143 0.63 -0.56 9.18
C CYS A 143 2.13 -0.84 9.01
N LYS A 144 2.92 -0.51 10.00
CA LYS A 144 4.37 -0.73 10.00
C LYS A 144 4.70 -2.21 9.86
N LYS A 145 4.02 -3.10 10.61
CA LYS A 145 4.18 -4.56 10.49
C LYS A 145 3.93 -5.02 9.06
N VAL A 146 2.83 -4.59 8.44
CA VAL A 146 2.43 -4.98 7.08
C VAL A 146 3.35 -4.38 6.02
N LEU A 147 3.66 -3.08 6.09
CA LEU A 147 4.50 -2.37 5.10
C LEU A 147 5.96 -2.85 5.11
N SER A 148 6.45 -3.37 6.25
CA SER A 148 7.82 -3.88 6.38
C SER A 148 7.96 -5.37 6.05
N ALA A 149 6.85 -6.09 5.87
CA ALA A 149 6.87 -7.50 5.56
C ALA A 149 7.48 -7.78 4.18
N ARG A 150 8.47 -8.67 4.13
CA ARG A 150 9.09 -9.13 2.88
C ARG A 150 8.36 -10.28 2.27
N ASN A 151 7.94 -11.19 3.11
CA ASN A 151 7.10 -12.33 2.77
C ASN A 151 6.09 -12.53 3.91
N TYR A 152 4.93 -13.04 3.56
CA TYR A 152 3.87 -13.40 4.50
C TYR A 152 3.11 -14.60 3.93
N THR A 153 2.86 -15.60 4.75
CA THR A 153 2.01 -16.73 4.37
C THR A 153 0.71 -16.65 5.18
N THR A 154 -0.40 -16.63 4.49
CA THR A 154 -1.73 -16.54 5.12
C THR A 154 -2.04 -17.77 5.96
N SER A 155 -3.02 -17.63 6.81
CA SER A 155 -3.64 -18.75 7.52
C SER A 155 -4.15 -19.81 6.52
N CYS A 156 -4.19 -21.07 6.96
CA CYS A 156 -4.80 -22.13 6.19
C CYS A 156 -6.33 -21.95 6.14
N THR A 157 -6.89 -22.08 4.96
CA THR A 157 -8.33 -22.05 4.70
C THR A 157 -8.78 -23.31 3.99
N GLN A 158 -10.08 -23.51 3.83
CA GLN A 158 -10.59 -24.62 3.04
C GLN A 158 -10.15 -24.52 1.57
N GLN A 159 -10.13 -23.31 1.02
CA GLN A 159 -9.76 -23.04 -0.38
C GLN A 159 -8.23 -23.09 -0.56
N HIS A 160 -7.47 -22.67 0.45
CA HIS A 160 -6.01 -22.70 0.44
C HIS A 160 -5.46 -23.44 1.67
N PRO A 161 -5.43 -24.79 1.65
CA PRO A 161 -5.01 -25.57 2.81
C PRO A 161 -3.56 -25.38 3.27
N GLN A 162 -2.71 -24.78 2.43
CA GLN A 162 -1.32 -24.43 2.75
C GLN A 162 -1.12 -22.91 2.92
N GLY A 163 -2.21 -22.14 2.91
CA GLY A 163 -2.15 -20.69 2.83
C GLY A 163 -1.66 -20.18 1.46
N ILE A 164 -1.64 -18.84 1.31
CA ILE A 164 -1.09 -18.16 0.14
C ILE A 164 0.17 -17.42 0.59
N THR A 165 1.29 -17.60 -0.12
CA THR A 165 2.51 -16.86 0.19
C THR A 165 2.62 -15.59 -0.66
N PHE A 166 2.58 -14.43 0.00
CA PHE A 166 2.81 -13.12 -0.58
C PHE A 166 4.27 -12.71 -0.46
N SER A 167 4.75 -11.93 -1.42
CA SER A 167 6.12 -11.40 -1.41
C SER A 167 6.14 -9.93 -1.82
N SER A 168 6.82 -9.10 -1.04
CA SER A 168 7.09 -7.72 -1.43
C SER A 168 8.17 -7.69 -2.50
N LYS A 169 7.75 -7.51 -3.76
CA LYS A 169 8.68 -7.43 -4.90
C LYS A 169 9.68 -6.28 -4.75
N PHE A 170 9.28 -5.16 -4.15
CA PHE A 170 10.17 -4.01 -3.96
C PHE A 170 11.20 -4.27 -2.87
N LEU A 171 10.79 -4.66 -1.67
CA LEU A 171 11.69 -4.90 -0.54
C LEU A 171 12.69 -6.01 -0.86
N ASN A 172 12.23 -7.14 -1.43
CA ASN A 172 13.09 -8.24 -1.81
C ASN A 172 14.10 -7.90 -2.92
N ARG A 173 13.81 -6.88 -3.74
CA ARG A 173 14.73 -6.41 -4.79
C ARG A 173 15.74 -5.41 -4.27
N ILE A 174 15.31 -4.49 -3.40
CA ILE A 174 16.16 -3.40 -2.92
C ILE A 174 17.17 -3.91 -1.89
N ASP A 175 16.82 -4.81 -1.00
CA ASP A 175 17.70 -5.36 0.03
C ASP A 175 18.96 -6.04 -0.53
N ARG A 176 18.86 -6.63 -1.71
CA ARG A 176 20.02 -7.26 -2.39
C ARG A 176 21.04 -6.26 -2.93
N LYS A 177 20.74 -4.98 -2.90
CA LYS A 177 21.49 -3.89 -3.52
C LYS A 177 22.03 -2.88 -2.51
N PHE A 178 21.65 -3.01 -1.23
CA PHE A 178 21.99 -2.05 -0.19
C PHE A 178 23.18 -2.56 0.64
N GLY A 179 24.18 -1.68 0.87
CA GLY A 179 25.37 -1.99 1.68
C GLY A 179 25.29 -1.50 3.12
N LYS A 180 24.49 -0.50 3.42
CA LYS A 180 24.39 0.15 4.75
C LYS A 180 22.96 0.62 4.99
N GLY A 181 22.44 0.46 6.22
CA GLY A 181 21.06 0.72 6.55
C GLY A 181 20.09 -0.28 5.90
N LYS A 182 18.80 -0.02 5.98
CA LYS A 182 17.75 -0.92 5.44
C LYS A 182 16.52 -0.13 4.98
N VAL A 183 15.81 -0.65 3.99
CA VAL A 183 14.47 -0.16 3.63
C VAL A 183 13.45 -0.87 4.50
N VAL A 184 12.72 -0.11 5.31
CA VAL A 184 11.84 -0.62 6.38
C VAL A 184 10.36 -0.64 6.01
N GLY A 185 9.99 -0.11 4.87
CA GLY A 185 8.62 -0.14 4.37
C GLY A 185 8.53 0.36 2.95
N ALA A 186 7.63 -0.21 2.15
CA ALA A 186 7.47 0.21 0.76
C ALA A 186 6.12 -0.17 0.16
N LYS A 187 5.71 0.59 -0.86
CA LYS A 187 4.61 0.25 -1.77
C LYS A 187 4.91 0.72 -3.18
N THR A 188 4.61 -0.12 -4.16
CA THR A 188 4.71 0.20 -5.58
C THR A 188 3.34 0.45 -6.18
N GLY A 189 3.31 1.14 -7.32
CA GLY A 189 2.10 1.32 -8.11
C GLY A 189 2.40 1.34 -9.62
N TYR A 190 1.37 1.08 -10.40
CA TYR A 190 1.38 1.22 -11.85
C TYR A 190 -0.04 1.45 -12.37
N VAL A 191 -0.20 2.50 -13.15
CA VAL A 191 -1.27 2.69 -14.13
C VAL A 191 -0.63 3.33 -15.36
N ASN A 192 -1.27 3.24 -16.51
CA ASN A 192 -0.69 3.79 -17.75
C ASN A 192 -0.34 5.28 -17.63
N GLN A 193 -1.16 6.04 -16.90
CA GLN A 193 -1.02 7.50 -16.72
C GLN A 193 0.15 7.89 -15.83
N SER A 194 0.48 7.09 -14.81
CA SER A 194 1.60 7.35 -13.89
C SER A 194 2.82 6.47 -14.15
N ARG A 195 2.72 5.50 -15.04
CA ARG A 195 3.74 4.47 -15.24
C ARG A 195 4.13 3.81 -13.90
N TYR A 196 5.36 3.35 -13.75
CA TYR A 196 5.81 2.75 -12.50
C TYR A 196 6.15 3.84 -11.47
N CYS A 197 5.59 3.67 -10.28
CA CYS A 197 5.82 4.55 -9.14
C CYS A 197 6.11 3.71 -7.88
N ALA A 198 6.77 4.32 -6.91
CA ALA A 198 7.06 3.70 -5.63
C ALA A 198 7.20 4.75 -4.53
N VAL A 199 6.82 4.35 -3.31
CA VAL A 199 7.14 5.05 -2.07
C VAL A 199 7.84 4.07 -1.14
N SER A 200 8.95 4.48 -0.48
CA SER A 200 9.61 3.66 0.52
C SER A 200 10.24 4.50 1.63
N MET A 201 10.43 3.88 2.80
CA MET A 201 11.13 4.45 3.94
C MET A 201 12.43 3.67 4.17
N TYR A 202 13.52 4.40 4.31
CA TYR A 202 14.85 3.90 4.63
C TYR A 202 15.27 4.35 6.02
N GLU A 203 15.88 3.44 6.75
CA GLU A 203 16.49 3.69 8.05
C GLU A 203 18.01 3.51 7.93
N SER A 204 18.77 4.60 8.24
CA SER A 204 20.23 4.57 8.22
C SER A 204 20.80 3.85 9.43
N GLU A 205 22.11 3.56 9.44
CA GLU A 205 22.81 2.98 10.59
C GLU A 205 22.73 3.88 11.84
N ALA A 206 22.55 5.19 11.67
CA ALA A 206 22.34 6.15 12.75
C ALA A 206 20.87 6.28 13.18
N ASN A 207 19.99 5.37 12.71
CA ASN A 207 18.53 5.37 12.94
C ASN A 207 17.79 6.60 12.41
N ASN A 208 18.40 7.35 11.49
CA ASN A 208 17.69 8.40 10.78
C ASN A 208 16.76 7.80 9.73
N LYS A 209 15.52 8.31 9.68
CA LYS A 209 14.51 7.84 8.73
C LYS A 209 14.39 8.80 7.55
N TYR A 210 14.36 8.26 6.36
CA TYR A 210 14.23 8.99 5.09
C TYR A 210 13.14 8.36 4.23
N ILE A 211 12.34 9.19 3.55
CA ILE A 211 11.32 8.70 2.63
C ILE A 211 11.68 9.13 1.22
N CYS A 212 11.61 8.20 0.30
CA CYS A 212 11.75 8.43 -1.13
C CYS A 212 10.44 8.10 -1.84
N VAL A 213 10.02 8.99 -2.73
CA VAL A 213 8.88 8.78 -3.63
C VAL A 213 9.33 9.06 -5.05
N THR A 214 9.03 8.12 -5.95
CA THR A 214 9.31 8.26 -7.38
C THR A 214 8.08 7.94 -8.21
N GLY A 215 7.90 8.63 -9.32
CA GLY A 215 6.85 8.40 -10.30
C GLY A 215 7.37 8.44 -11.72
N MET A 216 6.53 8.08 -12.70
CA MET A 216 6.81 8.14 -14.13
C MET A 216 8.01 7.29 -14.60
N ALA A 217 8.43 6.28 -13.84
CA ALA A 217 9.51 5.40 -14.24
C ALA A 217 9.09 4.50 -15.41
N GLY A 218 10.00 4.29 -16.36
CA GLY A 218 9.73 3.49 -17.55
C GLY A 218 9.61 1.99 -17.30
N LYS A 219 10.20 1.50 -16.21
CA LYS A 219 10.24 0.08 -15.84
C LYS A 219 10.15 -0.08 -14.31
N ALA A 220 9.60 -1.22 -13.86
CA ALA A 220 9.50 -1.53 -12.43
C ALA A 220 10.86 -1.54 -11.71
N TRP A 221 11.93 -2.04 -12.34
CA TRP A 221 13.27 -2.03 -11.77
C TRP A 221 13.87 -0.63 -11.66
N GLN A 222 13.45 0.33 -12.50
CA GLN A 222 13.93 1.70 -12.43
C GLN A 222 13.54 2.33 -11.08
N THR A 223 12.33 2.07 -10.56
CA THR A 223 11.94 2.57 -9.23
C THR A 223 12.88 2.09 -8.13
N VAL A 224 13.35 0.84 -8.20
CA VAL A 224 14.31 0.28 -7.24
C VAL A 224 15.66 0.97 -7.35
N TYR A 225 16.18 1.15 -8.57
CA TYR A 225 17.48 1.82 -8.79
C TYR A 225 17.44 3.29 -8.39
N ASP A 226 16.35 3.99 -8.67
CA ASP A 226 16.18 5.39 -8.30
C ASP A 226 16.22 5.55 -6.76
N HIS A 227 15.52 4.68 -6.02
CA HIS A 227 15.53 4.70 -4.57
C HIS A 227 16.90 4.36 -3.99
N ILE A 228 17.61 3.36 -4.56
CA ILE A 228 19.00 3.05 -4.16
C ILE A 228 19.90 4.26 -4.34
N ALA A 229 19.85 4.90 -5.52
CA ALA A 229 20.67 6.07 -5.82
C ALA A 229 20.38 7.23 -4.86
N PHE A 230 19.09 7.46 -4.52
CA PHE A 230 18.70 8.47 -3.55
C PHE A 230 19.27 8.20 -2.17
N TYR A 231 19.10 6.99 -1.66
CA TYR A 231 19.56 6.63 -0.31
C TYR A 231 21.08 6.64 -0.20
N GLN A 232 21.78 6.16 -1.21
CA GLN A 232 23.25 6.17 -1.22
C GLN A 232 23.85 7.58 -1.30
N ASN A 233 23.21 8.49 -2.04
CA ASN A 233 23.75 9.82 -2.28
C ASN A 233 23.33 10.87 -1.24
N TYR A 234 22.15 10.72 -0.62
CA TYR A 234 21.55 11.77 0.20
C TYR A 234 21.25 11.37 1.65
N CYS A 235 21.29 10.08 2.01
CA CYS A 235 20.98 9.61 3.34
C CYS A 235 22.25 9.13 4.05
N LYS A 236 22.69 9.91 5.04
CA LYS A 236 23.89 9.64 5.86
C LYS A 236 23.52 9.32 7.30
#